data_16378bde4f81fc49c0246d8b62c6a31b
#
_entry.id   16378bde4f81fc49c0246d8b62c6a31b
#
_cell.length_a   1.000
_cell.length_b   1.000
_cell.length_c   1.000
_cell.angle_alpha   90.00
_cell.angle_beta   90.00
_cell.angle_gamma   90.00
#
_symmetry.space_group_name_H-M   'P 1'
#
loop_
_entity.id
_entity.type
_entity.pdbx_description
1 polymer ?
#
loop_
_entity_poly.entity_id
_entity_poly.type
_entity_poly.pdbx_seq_one_letter_code
_entity_poly.pdbx_strand_id
1 'polypeptide(L)'
;MTRQRSCRYHGQSSVVTALSVLTLLNFGIGTASGQQAAKPEGSPASEKPAGQEFALRGQRAAREIKYSDWRKFCFKTPGTNMVCRTSISGTFETGQSAVRIDLIEREGDKAARLQMFLPVGLYLQAGVKITIDQGAVHRIPYIWCLTNTCIAADVADPKLIKEMETGQKLLLEVVDSSVLTVTTALPVNQFAAVRQGTPTQTFEQSIDE
;
A
#
# COMPACT_ATOMS: atom_id res chain seq x y z
N MET A 1 6.74 -49.31 -4.85
CA MET A 1 5.42 -49.56 -5.49
C MET A 1 4.61 -48.27 -5.35
N THR A 2 4.65 -47.48 -6.36
CA THR A 2 4.19 -46.08 -6.38
C THR A 2 2.97 -45.96 -7.26
N ARG A 3 1.85 -45.50 -6.73
CA ARG A 3 0.64 -45.23 -7.51
C ARG A 3 0.49 -43.73 -7.75
N GLN A 4 0.76 -43.34 -8.99
CA GLN A 4 0.34 -42.03 -9.52
C GLN A 4 -1.16 -42.05 -9.79
N ARG A 5 -1.91 -41.06 -9.29
CA ARG A 5 -3.29 -40.80 -9.73
C ARG A 5 -3.30 -39.54 -10.59
N SER A 6 -3.56 -39.76 -11.86
CA SER A 6 -3.82 -38.75 -12.88
C SER A 6 -5.25 -38.27 -12.77
N CYS A 7 -5.49 -36.97 -12.55
CA CYS A 7 -6.81 -36.35 -12.71
C CYS A 7 -6.92 -35.81 -14.12
N ARG A 8 -7.81 -36.44 -14.91
CA ARG A 8 -8.26 -35.93 -16.23
C ARG A 8 -9.41 -34.95 -16.00
N TYR A 9 -9.26 -33.76 -16.48
CA TYR A 9 -10.35 -32.79 -16.62
C TYR A 9 -11.03 -33.00 -17.99
N HIS A 10 -12.34 -33.31 -17.95
CA HIS A 10 -13.19 -33.37 -19.14
C HIS A 10 -13.73 -31.96 -19.40
N GLY A 11 -13.44 -31.43 -20.58
CA GLY A 11 -14.08 -30.23 -21.10
C GLY A 11 -15.48 -30.58 -21.66
N GLN A 12 -16.48 -29.81 -21.28
CA GLN A 12 -17.79 -29.80 -21.96
C GLN A 12 -17.96 -28.44 -22.65
N SER A 13 -18.00 -28.53 -23.98
CA SER A 13 -18.44 -27.46 -24.88
C SER A 13 -19.96 -27.45 -24.89
N SER A 14 -20.59 -26.33 -24.58
CA SER A 14 -22.00 -26.08 -24.85
C SER A 14 -22.13 -24.97 -25.88
N VAL A 15 -22.57 -25.38 -27.06
CA VAL A 15 -23.05 -24.54 -28.17
C VAL A 15 -24.48 -24.12 -27.83
N VAL A 16 -24.78 -22.85 -27.83
CA VAL A 16 -26.15 -22.34 -27.78
C VAL A 16 -26.39 -21.44 -28.99
N THR A 17 -27.37 -21.90 -29.72
CA THR A 17 -27.86 -21.46 -31.01
C THR A 17 -28.61 -20.14 -30.94
N ALA A 18 -28.46 -19.35 -31.98
CA ALA A 18 -29.18 -18.10 -32.25
C ALA A 18 -30.69 -18.35 -32.52
N LEU A 19 -31.53 -17.46 -32.01
CA LEU A 19 -32.89 -17.25 -32.53
C LEU A 19 -33.12 -15.75 -32.76
N SER A 20 -33.27 -15.43 -34.05
CA SER A 20 -33.73 -14.15 -34.56
C SER A 20 -35.23 -14.02 -34.36
N VAL A 21 -35.71 -12.90 -33.84
CA VAL A 21 -37.09 -12.49 -33.95
C VAL A 21 -37.15 -11.07 -34.54
N LEU A 22 -37.69 -11.05 -35.73
CA LEU A 22 -38.02 -9.88 -36.55
C LEU A 22 -39.42 -9.43 -36.16
N THR A 23 -39.65 -8.17 -35.76
CA THR A 23 -40.97 -7.58 -35.73
C THR A 23 -40.95 -6.15 -36.29
N LEU A 24 -41.85 -5.97 -37.24
CA LEU A 24 -42.05 -4.86 -38.14
C LEU A 24 -42.91 -3.74 -37.50
N LEU A 25 -42.66 -2.51 -37.95
CA LEU A 25 -43.58 -1.39 -38.27
C LEU A 25 -44.47 -0.79 -37.18
N ASN A 26 -44.20 0.49 -36.91
CA ASN A 26 -45.30 1.47 -36.92
C ASN A 26 -44.81 2.86 -37.36
N PHE A 27 -45.48 3.35 -38.45
CA PHE A 27 -45.41 4.69 -39.00
C PHE A 27 -46.16 5.65 -38.09
N GLY A 28 -45.52 6.76 -37.71
CA GLY A 28 -46.16 7.90 -37.09
C GLY A 28 -45.64 9.19 -37.73
N ILE A 29 -46.46 9.75 -38.62
CA ILE A 29 -46.23 11.08 -39.25
C ILE A 29 -46.63 12.15 -38.27
N GLY A 30 -45.72 13.06 -37.90
CA GLY A 30 -46.01 14.25 -37.09
C GLY A 30 -45.09 15.40 -37.46
N THR A 31 -45.71 16.35 -38.10
CA THR A 31 -45.39 17.68 -38.62
C THR A 31 -44.22 18.46 -38.06
N ALA A 32 -43.55 19.13 -38.98
CA ALA A 32 -42.45 20.08 -38.85
C ALA A 32 -42.79 21.33 -38.02
N SER A 33 -41.76 21.86 -37.30
CA SER A 33 -41.52 23.30 -37.16
C SER A 33 -40.17 23.57 -36.49
N GLY A 34 -39.39 24.45 -37.11
CA GLY A 34 -38.38 25.26 -36.42
C GLY A 34 -36.94 24.82 -36.46
N GLN A 35 -36.26 25.12 -37.56
CA GLN A 35 -34.80 25.20 -37.62
C GLN A 35 -34.30 26.34 -36.71
N GLN A 36 -33.42 25.99 -35.77
CA GLN A 36 -32.36 26.86 -35.30
C GLN A 36 -31.08 26.12 -35.29
N ALA A 37 -30.16 26.55 -36.15
CA ALA A 37 -28.79 26.02 -36.23
C ALA A 37 -28.04 26.39 -34.94
N ALA A 38 -27.78 25.41 -34.10
CA ALA A 38 -26.81 25.49 -33.01
C ALA A 38 -25.46 25.01 -33.51
N LYS A 39 -24.49 25.88 -33.35
CA LYS A 39 -23.05 25.74 -33.53
C LYS A 39 -22.56 24.49 -32.80
N PRO A 40 -21.65 23.68 -33.34
CA PRO A 40 -21.06 22.57 -32.59
C PRO A 40 -20.12 23.12 -31.50
N GLU A 41 -20.58 23.15 -30.28
CA GLU A 41 -19.71 23.29 -29.11
C GLU A 41 -18.94 22.01 -28.89
N GLY A 42 -17.64 22.23 -28.67
CA GLY A 42 -16.65 21.15 -28.55
C GLY A 42 -17.00 20.12 -27.49
N SER A 43 -16.71 18.86 -27.78
CA SER A 43 -16.72 17.76 -26.82
C SER A 43 -15.98 18.15 -25.54
N PRO A 44 -16.58 17.96 -24.38
CA PRO A 44 -15.85 18.11 -23.13
C PRO A 44 -14.77 17.03 -23.10
N ALA A 45 -13.52 17.46 -22.94
CA ALA A 45 -12.42 16.59 -22.63
C ALA A 45 -12.82 15.70 -21.43
N SER A 46 -12.64 14.38 -21.60
CA SER A 46 -12.87 13.40 -20.54
C SER A 46 -11.96 13.76 -19.36
N GLU A 47 -12.48 14.45 -18.40
CA GLU A 47 -11.83 14.65 -17.11
C GLU A 47 -11.69 13.27 -16.48
N LYS A 48 -10.41 12.86 -16.36
CA LYS A 48 -9.99 11.74 -15.54
C LYS A 48 -10.63 11.92 -14.16
N PRO A 49 -11.37 10.95 -13.61
CA PRO A 49 -12.02 11.14 -12.31
C PRO A 49 -10.93 11.44 -11.29
N ALA A 50 -10.91 12.67 -10.80
CA ALA A 50 -10.17 13.05 -9.62
C ALA A 50 -10.65 12.10 -8.51
N GLY A 51 -9.73 11.32 -7.92
CA GLY A 51 -10.07 10.41 -6.85
C GLY A 51 -10.89 11.15 -5.81
N GLN A 52 -12.04 10.62 -5.47
CA GLN A 52 -12.92 11.21 -4.47
C GLN A 52 -12.12 11.41 -3.20
N GLU A 53 -11.78 12.66 -2.91
CA GLU A 53 -11.14 13.06 -1.67
C GLU A 53 -12.21 12.97 -0.59
N PHE A 54 -12.18 11.86 0.17
CA PHE A 54 -13.13 11.68 1.26
C PHE A 54 -12.89 12.74 2.32
N ALA A 55 -13.93 13.51 2.63
CA ALA A 55 -13.88 14.45 3.73
C ALA A 55 -13.65 13.70 5.03
N LEU A 56 -12.51 13.94 5.67
CA LEU A 56 -12.18 13.38 6.98
C LEU A 56 -13.18 13.94 8.01
N ARG A 57 -13.71 13.06 8.88
CA ARG A 57 -14.68 13.45 9.92
C ARG A 57 -14.05 14.15 11.11
N GLY A 58 -12.72 14.16 11.23
CA GLY A 58 -11.98 14.75 12.34
C GLY A 58 -10.78 13.92 12.73
N GLN A 59 -10.29 14.14 13.93
CA GLN A 59 -9.14 13.45 14.50
C GLN A 59 -9.57 12.62 15.71
N ARG A 60 -8.92 11.47 15.87
CA ARG A 60 -9.00 10.65 17.08
C ARG A 60 -7.65 10.65 17.76
N ALA A 61 -7.65 10.77 19.09
CA ALA A 61 -6.43 10.60 19.87
C ALA A 61 -5.86 9.19 19.64
N ALA A 62 -4.57 9.12 19.31
CA ALA A 62 -3.85 7.85 19.27
C ALA A 62 -3.76 7.25 20.66
N ARG A 63 -3.82 5.92 20.75
CA ARG A 63 -3.44 5.20 21.98
C ARG A 63 -1.95 5.39 22.20
N GLU A 64 -1.52 5.33 23.45
CA GLU A 64 -0.11 5.36 23.79
C GLU A 64 0.62 4.16 23.14
N ILE A 65 1.75 4.44 22.50
CA ILE A 65 2.59 3.44 21.82
C ILE A 65 3.99 3.53 22.43
N LYS A 66 4.49 2.40 22.90
CA LYS A 66 5.87 2.24 23.35
C LYS A 66 6.73 1.75 22.19
N TYR A 67 7.71 2.54 21.79
CA TYR A 67 8.63 2.21 20.70
C TYR A 67 9.88 1.52 21.20
N SER A 68 10.35 0.52 20.43
CA SER A 68 11.68 -0.07 20.59
C SER A 68 12.75 0.86 20.05
N ASP A 69 14.02 0.54 20.28
CA ASP A 69 15.12 1.11 19.50
C ASP A 69 15.09 0.61 18.06
N TRP A 70 15.69 1.39 17.16
CA TRP A 70 15.97 0.93 15.81
C TRP A 70 16.97 -0.21 15.83
N ARG A 71 16.80 -1.21 14.96
CA ARG A 71 17.67 -2.37 14.82
C ARG A 71 17.88 -2.71 13.36
N LYS A 72 19.08 -3.21 13.02
CA LYS A 72 19.41 -3.67 11.69
C LYS A 72 19.61 -5.19 11.70
N PHE A 73 18.87 -5.88 10.85
CA PHE A 73 18.96 -7.31 10.63
C PHE A 73 19.33 -7.56 9.18
N CYS A 74 20.33 -8.42 8.93
CA CYS A 74 20.70 -8.79 7.57
C CYS A 74 20.49 -10.28 7.37
N PHE A 75 20.14 -10.65 6.14
CA PHE A 75 19.84 -12.01 5.71
C PHE A 75 20.74 -12.33 4.52
N LYS A 76 21.51 -13.40 4.64
CA LYS A 76 22.40 -13.87 3.61
C LYS A 76 22.00 -15.28 3.20
N THR A 77 21.67 -15.45 1.93
CA THR A 77 21.39 -16.75 1.33
C THR A 77 22.50 -17.06 0.32
N PRO A 78 23.05 -18.28 0.28
CA PRO A 78 24.07 -18.64 -0.70
C PRO A 78 23.65 -18.31 -2.13
N GLY A 79 24.53 -17.70 -2.89
CA GLY A 79 24.27 -17.32 -4.29
C GLY A 79 23.37 -16.11 -4.51
N THR A 80 22.94 -15.40 -3.44
CA THR A 80 22.11 -14.18 -3.54
C THR A 80 22.79 -13.00 -2.85
N ASN A 81 22.39 -11.78 -3.25
CA ASN A 81 22.82 -10.56 -2.60
C ASN A 81 22.20 -10.47 -1.20
N MET A 82 23.00 -9.96 -0.25
CA MET A 82 22.55 -9.75 1.12
C MET A 82 21.38 -8.75 1.17
N VAL A 83 20.35 -9.06 1.97
CA VAL A 83 19.23 -8.18 2.22
C VAL A 83 19.26 -7.72 3.67
N CYS A 84 19.29 -6.42 3.90
CA CYS A 84 19.26 -5.83 5.22
C CYS A 84 17.92 -5.11 5.47
N ARG A 85 17.43 -5.21 6.69
CA ARG A 85 16.22 -4.56 7.17
C ARG A 85 16.56 -3.71 8.40
N THR A 86 16.37 -2.40 8.28
CA THR A 86 16.44 -1.46 9.40
C THR A 86 15.03 -1.23 9.92
N SER A 87 14.76 -1.59 11.17
CA SER A 87 13.43 -1.77 11.71
C SER A 87 13.24 -1.09 13.06
N ILE A 88 12.04 -0.53 13.26
CA ILE A 88 11.51 -0.09 14.57
C ILE A 88 10.11 -0.69 14.76
N SER A 89 9.78 -1.04 15.99
CA SER A 89 8.46 -1.56 16.36
C SER A 89 7.86 -0.75 17.49
N GLY A 90 6.55 -0.57 17.44
CA GLY A 90 5.76 0.02 18.50
C GLY A 90 4.70 -0.95 18.98
N THR A 91 4.45 -0.97 20.29
CA THR A 91 3.43 -1.80 20.94
C THR A 91 2.51 -0.94 21.80
N PHE A 92 1.25 -1.31 21.85
CA PHE A 92 0.32 -0.76 22.83
C PHE A 92 0.66 -1.27 24.23
N GLU A 93 0.13 -0.63 25.28
CA GLU A 93 0.28 -1.10 26.66
C GLU A 93 -0.19 -2.55 26.88
N THR A 94 -1.14 -3.01 26.07
CA THR A 94 -1.63 -4.39 26.07
C THR A 94 -0.62 -5.41 25.54
N GLY A 95 0.54 -4.97 25.04
CA GLY A 95 1.54 -5.80 24.38
C GLY A 95 1.23 -6.13 22.91
N GLN A 96 0.07 -5.70 22.38
CA GLN A 96 -0.25 -5.87 20.97
C GLN A 96 0.62 -4.97 20.09
N SER A 97 1.03 -5.48 18.91
CA SER A 97 1.74 -4.69 17.93
C SER A 97 0.86 -3.54 17.43
N ALA A 98 1.37 -2.32 17.55
CA ALA A 98 0.73 -1.09 17.07
C ALA A 98 1.22 -0.73 15.67
N VAL A 99 2.53 -0.82 15.44
CA VAL A 99 3.17 -0.49 14.18
C VAL A 99 4.55 -1.13 14.11
N ARG A 100 4.97 -1.52 12.91
CA ARG A 100 6.38 -1.79 12.60
C ARG A 100 6.72 -1.09 11.30
N ILE A 101 7.87 -0.45 11.25
CA ILE A 101 8.41 0.21 10.05
C ILE A 101 9.74 -0.44 9.73
N ASP A 102 9.86 -0.91 8.50
CA ASP A 102 11.04 -1.57 7.96
C ASP A 102 11.53 -0.80 6.72
N LEU A 103 12.79 -0.38 6.72
CA LEU A 103 13.50 -0.03 5.50
C LEU A 103 14.31 -1.25 5.06
N ILE A 104 13.98 -1.78 3.88
CA ILE A 104 14.57 -2.98 3.30
C ILE A 104 15.51 -2.57 2.16
N GLU A 105 16.76 -2.96 2.27
CA GLU A 105 17.82 -2.68 1.31
C GLU A 105 18.46 -3.99 0.87
N ARG A 106 18.68 -4.13 -0.43
CA ARG A 106 19.41 -5.26 -1.00
C ARG A 106 20.76 -4.77 -1.51
N GLU A 107 21.80 -5.50 -1.21
CA GLU A 107 23.14 -5.21 -1.70
C GLU A 107 23.16 -5.19 -3.24
N GLY A 108 23.72 -4.12 -3.82
CA GLY A 108 23.74 -3.87 -5.25
C GLY A 108 22.50 -3.18 -5.83
N ASP A 109 21.38 -3.14 -5.13
CA ASP A 109 20.19 -2.40 -5.56
C ASP A 109 20.33 -0.91 -5.24
N LYS A 110 19.87 -0.06 -6.17
CA LYS A 110 19.83 1.40 -5.97
C LYS A 110 18.58 1.86 -5.22
N ALA A 111 17.56 1.02 -5.18
CA ALA A 111 16.27 1.34 -4.58
C ALA A 111 16.07 0.54 -3.30
N ALA A 112 15.71 1.23 -2.22
CA ALA A 112 15.24 0.62 -1.00
C ALA A 112 13.70 0.52 -1.01
N ARG A 113 13.14 -0.34 -0.16
CA ARG A 113 11.70 -0.48 0.04
C ARG A 113 11.34 -0.08 1.46
N LEU A 114 10.42 0.87 1.58
CA LEU A 114 9.78 1.18 2.86
C LEU A 114 8.53 0.29 3.01
N GLN A 115 8.42 -0.37 4.15
CA GLN A 115 7.31 -1.25 4.46
C GLN A 115 6.83 -1.01 5.89
N MET A 116 5.51 -0.88 6.06
CA MET A 116 4.87 -0.64 7.34
C MET A 116 3.82 -1.68 7.61
N PHE A 117 3.82 -2.21 8.82
CA PHE A 117 2.85 -3.17 9.32
C PHE A 117 1.98 -2.46 10.34
N LEU A 118 0.69 -2.47 10.10
CA LEU A 118 -0.31 -1.72 10.86
C LEU A 118 -1.48 -2.63 11.25
N PRO A 119 -2.22 -2.35 12.31
CA PRO A 119 -3.41 -3.12 12.67
C PRO A 119 -4.46 -3.10 11.56
N VAL A 120 -5.38 -4.06 11.59
CA VAL A 120 -6.58 -4.04 10.75
C VAL A 120 -7.59 -2.99 11.25
N GLY A 121 -8.60 -2.70 10.44
CA GLY A 121 -9.63 -1.70 10.77
C GLY A 121 -9.28 -0.28 10.32
N LEU A 122 -8.40 -0.16 9.32
CA LEU A 122 -8.01 1.11 8.72
C LEU A 122 -8.71 1.31 7.37
N TYR A 123 -8.90 2.57 7.00
CA TYR A 123 -9.44 2.96 5.69
C TYR A 123 -8.33 2.93 4.64
N LEU A 124 -8.27 1.86 3.87
CA LEU A 124 -7.13 1.55 3.01
C LEU A 124 -6.90 2.55 1.88
N GLN A 125 -7.97 3.14 1.35
CA GLN A 125 -7.89 4.11 0.24
C GLN A 125 -7.16 5.39 0.66
N ALA A 126 -7.13 5.73 1.94
CA ALA A 126 -6.38 6.88 2.44
C ALA A 126 -4.86 6.68 2.32
N GLY A 127 -4.40 5.42 2.36
CA GLY A 127 -2.97 5.12 2.51
C GLY A 127 -2.46 5.51 3.90
N VAL A 128 -1.17 5.39 4.09
CA VAL A 128 -0.45 5.89 5.26
C VAL A 128 0.27 7.16 4.86
N LYS A 129 0.10 8.23 5.62
CA LYS A 129 0.91 9.44 5.44
C LYS A 129 2.02 9.47 6.46
N ILE A 130 3.21 9.80 6.03
CA ILE A 130 4.37 10.01 6.88
C ILE A 130 4.98 11.37 6.62
N THR A 131 5.43 12.02 7.68
CA THR A 131 6.10 13.32 7.63
C THR A 131 7.25 13.28 8.61
N ILE A 132 8.44 13.68 8.19
CA ILE A 132 9.60 13.81 9.06
C ILE A 132 9.69 15.26 9.55
N ASP A 133 9.62 15.44 10.87
CA ASP A 133 9.57 16.76 11.50
C ASP A 133 8.51 17.67 10.88
N GLN A 134 8.89 18.67 10.10
CA GLN A 134 8.03 19.60 9.34
C GLN A 134 8.27 19.48 7.83
N GLY A 135 8.80 18.36 7.37
CA GLY A 135 9.14 18.10 5.98
C GLY A 135 7.93 17.82 5.08
N ALA A 136 8.21 17.23 3.93
CA ALA A 136 7.17 16.86 2.98
C ALA A 136 6.30 15.70 3.49
N VAL A 137 5.05 15.69 3.07
CA VAL A 137 4.13 14.56 3.32
C VAL A 137 4.37 13.48 2.26
N HIS A 138 4.74 12.29 2.68
CA HIS A 138 4.88 11.12 1.83
C HIS A 138 3.69 10.19 2.06
N ARG A 139 3.02 9.78 0.98
CA ARG A 139 1.88 8.86 1.04
C ARG A 139 2.28 7.48 0.57
N ILE A 140 2.12 6.49 1.43
CA ILE A 140 2.46 5.09 1.17
C ILE A 140 1.16 4.29 1.03
N PRO A 141 0.91 3.63 -0.11
CA PRO A 141 -0.30 2.86 -0.32
C PRO A 141 -0.31 1.57 0.50
N TYR A 142 -1.50 1.13 0.92
CA TYR A 142 -1.67 -0.24 1.39
C TYR A 142 -1.62 -1.19 0.20
N ILE A 143 -0.84 -2.26 0.34
CA ILE A 143 -0.68 -3.27 -0.71
C ILE A 143 -1.36 -4.59 -0.37
N TRP A 144 -1.50 -4.89 0.92
CA TRP A 144 -2.09 -6.14 1.39
C TRP A 144 -2.58 -6.03 2.83
N CYS A 145 -3.63 -6.81 3.17
CA CYS A 145 -4.04 -7.05 4.56
C CYS A 145 -4.15 -8.55 4.81
N LEU A 146 -3.56 -8.99 5.91
CA LEU A 146 -3.70 -10.30 6.50
C LEU A 146 -4.81 -10.27 7.57
N THR A 147 -5.00 -11.38 8.28
CA THR A 147 -6.04 -11.50 9.30
C THR A 147 -5.94 -10.44 10.41
N ASN A 148 -4.73 -10.07 10.80
CA ASN A 148 -4.47 -9.19 11.96
C ASN A 148 -3.57 -8.00 11.66
N THR A 149 -3.10 -7.84 10.42
CA THR A 149 -2.21 -6.76 10.04
C THR A 149 -2.42 -6.33 8.60
N CYS A 150 -2.31 -5.03 8.33
CA CYS A 150 -2.26 -4.48 6.99
C CYS A 150 -0.83 -4.00 6.69
N ILE A 151 -0.41 -4.17 5.46
CA ILE A 151 0.91 -3.81 4.98
C ILE A 151 0.77 -2.65 4.01
N ALA A 152 1.39 -1.52 4.35
CA ALA A 152 1.61 -0.42 3.43
C ALA A 152 3.07 -0.45 2.98
N ALA A 153 3.32 -0.35 1.68
CA ALA A 153 4.69 -0.36 1.18
C ALA A 153 4.83 0.32 -0.16
N ASP A 154 6.02 0.92 -0.35
CA ASP A 154 6.42 1.52 -1.62
C ASP A 154 7.95 1.49 -1.75
N VAL A 155 8.45 1.83 -2.94
CA VAL A 155 9.85 2.17 -3.13
C VAL A 155 10.14 3.41 -2.29
N ALA A 156 11.16 3.32 -1.43
CA ALA A 156 11.55 4.44 -0.60
C ALA A 156 12.20 5.55 -1.46
N ASP A 157 11.57 6.71 -1.50
CA ASP A 157 12.16 7.90 -2.12
C ASP A 157 13.50 8.21 -1.43
N PRO A 158 14.60 8.40 -2.18
CA PRO A 158 15.89 8.80 -1.61
C PRO A 158 15.81 10.08 -0.76
N LYS A 159 14.91 11.01 -1.10
CA LYS A 159 14.66 12.21 -0.31
C LYS A 159 14.06 11.87 1.05
N LEU A 160 13.06 10.99 1.09
CA LEU A 160 12.47 10.50 2.34
C LEU A 160 13.52 9.81 3.22
N ILE A 161 14.37 8.94 2.63
CA ILE A 161 15.45 8.29 3.38
C ILE A 161 16.38 9.35 3.99
N LYS A 162 16.74 10.38 3.22
CA LYS A 162 17.58 11.47 3.68
C LYS A 162 16.92 12.26 4.80
N GLU A 163 15.63 12.55 4.70
CA GLU A 163 14.85 13.19 5.77
C GLU A 163 14.84 12.32 7.04
N MET A 164 14.65 11.01 6.93
CA MET A 164 14.73 10.08 8.06
C MET A 164 16.12 10.04 8.71
N GLU A 165 17.20 10.18 7.92
CA GLU A 165 18.56 10.18 8.43
C GLU A 165 18.89 11.44 9.23
N THR A 166 18.30 12.57 8.89
CA THR A 166 18.62 13.88 9.51
C THR A 166 17.57 14.37 10.49
N GLY A 167 16.39 13.77 10.47
CA GLY A 167 15.24 14.15 11.29
C GLY A 167 15.30 13.60 12.72
N GLN A 168 14.37 14.06 13.52
CA GLN A 168 14.23 13.67 14.92
C GLN A 168 12.97 12.81 15.13
N LYS A 169 11.90 13.13 14.42
CA LYS A 169 10.58 12.53 14.64
C LYS A 169 9.88 12.23 13.31
N LEU A 170 9.31 11.06 13.19
CA LEU A 170 8.39 10.69 12.11
C LEU A 170 6.97 10.75 12.65
N LEU A 171 6.14 11.60 12.04
CA LEU A 171 4.70 11.59 12.22
C LEU A 171 4.10 10.56 11.26
N LEU A 172 3.32 9.64 11.78
CA LEU A 172 2.59 8.63 11.04
C LEU A 172 1.09 8.89 11.20
N GLU A 173 0.42 9.12 10.09
CA GLU A 173 -1.02 9.39 10.04
C GLU A 173 -1.72 8.28 9.27
N VAL A 174 -2.77 7.71 9.87
CA VAL A 174 -3.66 6.73 9.27
C VAL A 174 -5.11 7.18 9.44
N VAL A 175 -6.00 6.64 8.65
CA VAL A 175 -7.44 6.87 8.78
C VAL A 175 -8.09 5.57 9.23
N ASP A 176 -8.89 5.63 10.28
CA ASP A 176 -9.60 4.46 10.81
C ASP A 176 -10.90 4.16 10.02
N SER A 177 -11.55 3.06 10.35
CA SER A 177 -12.81 2.64 9.71
C SER A 177 -13.98 3.60 9.95
N SER A 178 -13.85 4.51 10.91
CA SER A 178 -14.83 5.58 11.17
C SER A 178 -14.52 6.87 10.39
N VAL A 179 -13.52 6.83 9.52
CA VAL A 179 -13.02 7.97 8.73
C VAL A 179 -12.44 9.08 9.62
N LEU A 180 -11.88 8.70 10.77
CA LEU A 180 -11.16 9.60 11.66
C LEU A 180 -9.65 9.43 11.44
N THR A 181 -8.95 10.56 11.38
CA THR A 181 -7.48 10.57 11.34
C THR A 181 -6.91 10.20 12.71
N VAL A 182 -5.96 9.30 12.72
CA VAL A 182 -5.17 8.90 13.89
C VAL A 182 -3.72 9.18 13.59
N THR A 183 -3.09 10.03 14.41
CA THR A 183 -1.68 10.42 14.24
C THR A 183 -0.86 9.94 15.43
N THR A 184 0.28 9.33 15.15
CA THR A 184 1.28 8.97 16.16
C THR A 184 2.66 9.47 15.74
N ALA A 185 3.56 9.59 16.69
CA ALA A 185 4.92 10.06 16.46
C ALA A 185 5.93 9.03 16.96
N LEU A 186 6.95 8.74 16.17
CA LEU A 186 8.03 7.83 16.54
C LEU A 186 9.41 8.47 16.32
N PRO A 187 10.43 8.09 17.11
CA PRO A 187 11.76 8.66 16.98
C PRO A 187 12.51 8.14 15.75
N VAL A 188 13.20 9.00 15.02
CA VAL A 188 14.11 8.62 13.93
C VAL A 188 15.57 9.04 14.18
N ASN A 189 15.85 9.66 15.29
CA ASN A 189 17.19 10.15 15.65
C ASN A 189 18.29 9.07 15.66
N GLN A 190 17.95 7.79 15.87
CA GLN A 190 18.90 6.68 15.81
C GLN A 190 18.98 6.03 14.41
N PHE A 191 18.06 6.36 13.51
CA PHE A 191 17.88 5.66 12.24
C PHE A 191 19.15 5.67 11.38
N ALA A 192 19.79 6.83 11.20
CA ALA A 192 20.99 6.96 10.37
C ALA A 192 22.14 6.09 10.89
N ALA A 193 22.42 6.15 12.19
CA ALA A 193 23.49 5.39 12.82
C ALA A 193 23.26 3.89 12.70
N VAL A 194 22.03 3.43 12.88
CA VAL A 194 21.67 2.01 12.78
C VAL A 194 21.69 1.53 11.33
N ARG A 195 21.15 2.32 10.39
CA ARG A 195 21.14 1.97 8.97
C ARG A 195 22.54 1.82 8.41
N GLN A 196 23.46 2.75 8.73
CA GLN A 196 24.84 2.77 8.24
C GLN A 196 25.76 1.87 9.06
N GLY A 197 25.36 1.54 10.29
CA GLY A 197 26.15 0.73 11.21
C GLY A 197 26.15 -0.77 10.88
N THR A 198 26.87 -1.52 11.71
CA THR A 198 26.92 -2.98 11.66
C THR A 198 25.54 -3.58 12.01
N PRO A 199 25.13 -4.69 11.39
CA PRO A 199 23.88 -5.36 11.75
C PRO A 199 23.87 -5.79 13.22
N THR A 200 22.74 -5.65 13.89
CA THR A 200 22.51 -6.24 15.22
C THR A 200 22.64 -7.76 15.15
N GLN A 201 22.19 -8.34 14.02
CA GLN A 201 22.29 -9.77 13.76
C GLN A 201 22.28 -10.03 12.25
N THR A 202 23.10 -10.99 11.82
CA THR A 202 23.09 -11.54 10.46
C THR A 202 22.59 -12.97 10.53
N PHE A 203 21.57 -13.29 9.74
CA PHE A 203 21.03 -14.64 9.59
C PHE A 203 21.60 -15.24 8.30
N GLU A 204 22.25 -16.37 8.43
CA GLU A 204 22.70 -17.18 7.30
C GLU A 204 21.72 -18.34 7.13
N GLN A 205 21.12 -18.45 5.95
CA GLN A 205 20.30 -19.60 5.60
C GLN A 205 21.19 -20.59 4.85
N SER A 206 21.52 -21.70 5.48
CA SER A 206 22.01 -22.88 4.78
C SER A 206 20.81 -23.60 4.18
N ILE A 207 20.79 -23.78 2.85
CA ILE A 207 19.88 -24.73 2.21
C ILE A 207 20.63 -26.07 2.28
N ASP A 208 20.32 -26.88 3.28
CA ASP A 208 20.73 -28.25 3.28
C ASP A 208 19.93 -28.99 2.21
N GLU A 209 20.62 -29.42 1.12
CA GLU A 209 20.06 -30.27 0.06
C GLU A 209 19.79 -31.69 0.55
#